data_da48908c215cda81381448a140c62d65
#
_entry.id   da48908c215cda81381448a140c62d65
#
_cell.length_a   1.000
_cell.length_b   1.000
_cell.length_c   1.000
_cell.angle_alpha   90.00
_cell.angle_beta   90.00
_cell.angle_gamma   90.00
#
_symmetry.space_group_name_H-M   'P 1'
#
loop_
_entity.id
_entity.type
_entity.pdbx_description
1 polymer ?
#
loop_
_entity_poly.entity_id
_entity_poly.type
_entity_poly.pdbx_seq_one_letter_code
_entity_poly.pdbx_strand_id
1 'polypeptide(L)'
;AGFRTHRYNMRGCGGSPWTPKGNYHSGQTSDLLLVAKERKKASGLPIFAVGYSLGGNVVLKLAGELGEHAHEVFESVCAVSTPIDLAASVKDTERPSNIIYRRRFVNRLKLRVKRRNTLAPDLFPLEHLPKVKTIHDFDEHYTSKIFGFGTADNYYRTQSSNRYLQHICIPTLVIQAKNDPM
;
A
#
# COMPACT_ATOMS: atom_id res chain seq x y z
N ALA A 1 26.63 -7.40 7.46
CA ALA A 1 25.81 -7.22 8.68
C ALA A 1 25.08 -8.49 9.10
N GLY A 2 25.20 -9.64 8.40
CA GLY A 2 24.61 -10.91 8.81
C GLY A 2 23.10 -11.08 8.55
N PHE A 3 22.44 -10.13 7.87
CA PHE A 3 21.03 -10.24 7.53
C PHE A 3 20.85 -10.78 6.10
N ARG A 4 19.88 -11.68 5.94
CA ARG A 4 19.33 -12.05 4.63
C ARG A 4 18.17 -11.11 4.30
N THR A 5 18.25 -10.41 3.18
CA THR A 5 17.22 -9.44 2.74
C THR A 5 16.34 -10.05 1.65
N HIS A 6 15.03 -9.92 1.81
CA HIS A 6 14.02 -10.25 0.81
C HIS A 6 13.28 -8.99 0.38
N ARG A 7 13.35 -8.62 -0.90
CA ARG A 7 12.54 -7.54 -1.46
C ARG A 7 11.20 -8.11 -1.91
N TYR A 8 10.16 -7.73 -1.18
CA TYR A 8 8.80 -8.09 -1.53
C TYR A 8 8.24 -7.11 -2.57
N ASN A 9 7.73 -7.63 -3.67
CA ASN A 9 6.98 -6.87 -4.67
C ASN A 9 5.49 -7.17 -4.52
N MET A 10 4.68 -6.12 -4.46
CA MET A 10 3.22 -6.26 -4.48
C MET A 10 2.74 -6.84 -5.82
N ARG A 11 1.55 -7.41 -5.84
CA ARG A 11 0.93 -8.00 -7.04
C ARG A 11 1.01 -7.05 -8.24
N GLY A 12 1.48 -7.55 -9.39
CA GLY A 12 1.65 -6.78 -10.61
C GLY A 12 2.74 -5.71 -10.54
N CYS A 13 3.68 -5.83 -9.59
CA CYS A 13 4.87 -4.98 -9.48
C CYS A 13 6.14 -5.80 -9.68
N GLY A 14 7.24 -5.10 -10.04
CA GLY A 14 8.52 -5.75 -10.32
C GLY A 14 8.42 -6.73 -11.49
N GLY A 15 8.98 -7.92 -11.34
CA GLY A 15 8.91 -9.01 -12.31
C GLY A 15 7.67 -9.90 -12.18
N SER A 16 6.69 -9.54 -11.35
CA SER A 16 5.47 -10.34 -11.18
C SER A 16 4.64 -10.35 -12.45
N PRO A 17 4.04 -11.50 -12.84
CA PRO A 17 3.17 -11.57 -13.99
C PRO A 17 1.98 -10.61 -13.86
N TRP A 18 1.65 -9.93 -14.94
CA TRP A 18 0.46 -9.11 -15.02
C TRP A 18 -0.74 -10.03 -15.26
N THR A 19 -1.46 -10.35 -14.21
CA THR A 19 -2.71 -11.11 -14.30
C THR A 19 -3.91 -10.17 -14.12
N PRO A 20 -5.10 -10.50 -14.62
CA PRO A 20 -6.31 -9.70 -14.41
C PRO A 20 -6.57 -9.39 -12.93
N LYS A 21 -6.38 -10.39 -12.06
CA LYS A 21 -6.55 -10.26 -10.60
C LYS A 21 -5.30 -9.76 -9.86
N GLY A 22 -4.18 -9.55 -10.57
CA GLY A 22 -2.90 -9.11 -10.00
C GLY A 22 -2.83 -7.63 -9.72
N ASN A 23 -3.72 -7.09 -8.88
CA ASN A 23 -3.67 -5.72 -8.42
C ASN A 23 -3.52 -5.66 -6.90
N TYR A 24 -3.13 -4.49 -6.38
CA TYR A 24 -2.96 -4.23 -4.95
C TYR A 24 -3.55 -2.88 -4.56
N HIS A 25 -3.83 -2.71 -3.28
CA HIS A 25 -4.22 -1.46 -2.65
C HIS A 25 -3.36 -1.19 -1.41
N SER A 26 -3.45 0.03 -0.86
CA SER A 26 -2.56 0.49 0.22
C SER A 26 -2.68 -0.29 1.54
N GLY A 27 -3.75 -1.03 1.73
CA GLY A 27 -3.94 -1.86 2.92
C GLY A 27 -3.90 -3.37 2.64
N GLN A 28 -3.28 -3.81 1.54
CA GLN A 28 -3.19 -5.24 1.17
C GLN A 28 -2.18 -5.96 2.06
N THR A 29 -2.64 -6.49 3.18
CA THR A 29 -1.80 -7.15 4.21
C THR A 29 -1.64 -8.65 4.00
N SER A 30 -2.63 -9.31 3.40
CA SER A 30 -2.69 -10.78 3.27
C SER A 30 -1.48 -11.38 2.53
N ASP A 31 -1.01 -10.72 1.48
CA ASP A 31 0.12 -11.20 0.70
C ASP A 31 1.44 -11.10 1.49
N LEU A 32 1.64 -9.99 2.21
CA LEU A 32 2.81 -9.82 3.08
C LEU A 32 2.81 -10.85 4.20
N LEU A 33 1.64 -11.11 4.81
CA LEU A 33 1.50 -12.12 5.84
C LEU A 33 1.87 -13.52 5.32
N LEU A 34 1.36 -13.87 4.14
CA LEU A 34 1.67 -15.16 3.51
C LEU A 34 3.17 -15.31 3.28
N VAL A 35 3.80 -14.30 2.66
CA VAL A 35 5.24 -14.33 2.37
C VAL A 35 6.06 -14.40 3.66
N ALA A 36 5.70 -13.64 4.69
CA ALA A 36 6.41 -13.66 5.96
C ALA A 36 6.31 -15.04 6.64
N LYS A 37 5.12 -15.64 6.70
CA LYS A 37 4.92 -17.00 7.25
C LYS A 37 5.73 -18.02 6.48
N GLU A 38 5.71 -18.00 5.16
CA GLU A 38 6.50 -18.91 4.33
C GLU A 38 8.01 -18.74 4.54
N ARG A 39 8.50 -17.50 4.68
CA ARG A 39 9.93 -17.25 4.97
C ARG A 39 10.32 -17.71 6.36
N LYS A 40 9.48 -17.45 7.38
CA LYS A 40 9.71 -17.91 8.76
C LYS A 40 9.78 -19.43 8.81
N LYS A 41 8.80 -20.11 8.18
CA LYS A 41 8.77 -21.57 8.10
C LYS A 41 9.99 -22.17 7.41
N ALA A 42 10.42 -21.55 6.28
CA ALA A 42 11.54 -22.05 5.49
C ALA A 42 12.91 -21.82 6.13
N SER A 43 13.08 -20.79 6.96
CA SER A 43 14.38 -20.43 7.53
C SER A 43 14.52 -20.70 9.02
N GLY A 44 13.42 -20.75 9.77
CA GLY A 44 13.41 -20.75 11.23
C GLY A 44 13.95 -19.48 11.88
N LEU A 45 14.32 -18.46 11.07
CA LEU A 45 14.98 -17.25 11.55
C LEU A 45 13.97 -16.15 11.91
N PRO A 46 14.34 -15.21 12.81
CA PRO A 46 13.58 -14.01 13.09
C PRO A 46 13.32 -13.18 11.82
N ILE A 47 12.11 -12.63 11.69
CA ILE A 47 11.73 -11.77 10.56
C ILE A 47 11.52 -10.34 11.05
N PHE A 48 12.18 -9.42 10.38
CA PHE A 48 12.01 -7.97 10.55
C PHE A 48 11.38 -7.41 9.26
N ALA A 49 10.27 -6.71 9.37
CA ALA A 49 9.63 -6.10 8.20
C ALA A 49 9.92 -4.60 8.13
N VAL A 50 10.37 -4.13 6.96
CA VAL A 50 10.59 -2.71 6.71
C VAL A 50 9.72 -2.29 5.54
N GLY A 51 8.85 -1.30 5.75
CA GLY A 51 7.98 -0.74 4.73
C GLY A 51 8.31 0.73 4.43
N TYR A 52 8.37 1.08 3.14
CA TYR A 52 8.57 2.46 2.69
C TYR A 52 7.28 2.99 2.09
N SER A 53 6.93 4.24 2.38
CA SER A 53 5.75 4.91 1.83
C SER A 53 4.50 4.03 2.00
N LEU A 54 3.78 3.72 0.94
CA LEU A 54 2.65 2.79 0.93
C LEU A 54 2.97 1.44 1.61
N GLY A 55 4.18 0.91 1.42
CA GLY A 55 4.63 -0.33 2.08
C GLY A 55 4.69 -0.22 3.60
N GLY A 56 4.99 0.96 4.13
CA GLY A 56 4.94 1.22 5.56
C GLY A 56 3.50 1.15 6.11
N ASN A 57 2.53 1.70 5.38
CA ASN A 57 1.12 1.56 5.75
C ASN A 57 0.69 0.08 5.80
N VAL A 58 1.12 -0.74 4.83
CA VAL A 58 0.85 -2.18 4.82
C VAL A 58 1.47 -2.88 6.03
N VAL A 59 2.73 -2.56 6.35
CA VAL A 59 3.44 -3.18 7.47
C VAL A 59 2.82 -2.82 8.81
N LEU A 60 2.53 -1.53 9.05
CA LEU A 60 1.89 -1.07 10.28
C LEU A 60 0.47 -1.63 10.44
N LYS A 61 -0.32 -1.60 9.35
CA LYS A 61 -1.66 -2.17 9.36
C LYS A 61 -1.63 -3.66 9.69
N LEU A 62 -0.73 -4.42 9.05
CA LEU A 62 -0.60 -5.86 9.33
C LEU A 62 -0.21 -6.13 10.78
N ALA A 63 0.75 -5.38 11.32
CA ALA A 63 1.16 -5.53 12.72
C ALA A 63 -0.01 -5.28 13.69
N GLY A 64 -0.83 -4.26 13.43
CA GLY A 64 -1.99 -3.97 14.25
C GLY A 64 -3.18 -4.92 14.02
N GLU A 65 -3.37 -5.45 12.80
CA GLU A 65 -4.36 -6.51 12.53
C GLU A 65 -4.04 -7.81 13.26
N LEU A 66 -2.76 -8.15 13.38
CA LEU A 66 -2.30 -9.32 14.11
C LEU A 66 -2.34 -9.13 15.62
N GLY A 67 -2.20 -7.89 16.10
CA GLY A 67 -2.20 -7.60 17.54
C GLY A 67 -1.17 -8.43 18.30
N GLU A 68 -1.63 -9.13 19.34
CA GLU A 68 -0.78 -10.02 20.15
C GLU A 68 -0.15 -11.16 19.34
N HIS A 69 -0.78 -11.59 18.24
CA HIS A 69 -0.22 -12.65 17.38
C HIS A 69 0.89 -12.16 16.45
N ALA A 70 1.19 -10.86 16.42
CA ALA A 70 2.22 -10.31 15.55
C ALA A 70 3.62 -10.91 15.83
N HIS A 71 3.93 -11.25 17.09
CA HIS A 71 5.20 -11.87 17.49
C HIS A 71 5.40 -13.28 16.91
N GLU A 72 4.32 -13.96 16.52
CA GLU A 72 4.41 -15.26 15.84
C GLU A 72 5.00 -15.12 14.44
N VAL A 73 4.96 -13.93 13.84
CA VAL A 73 5.37 -13.67 12.47
C VAL A 73 6.60 -12.76 12.41
N PHE A 74 6.60 -11.67 13.16
CA PHE A 74 7.63 -10.64 13.14
C PHE A 74 8.26 -10.41 14.51
N GLU A 75 9.55 -10.19 14.55
CA GLU A 75 10.27 -9.72 15.75
C GLU A 75 10.06 -8.22 15.96
N SER A 76 10.09 -7.44 14.87
CA SER A 76 9.78 -6.02 14.87
C SER A 76 9.43 -5.52 13.47
N VAL A 77 8.86 -4.33 13.42
CA VAL A 77 8.52 -3.68 12.16
C VAL A 77 9.05 -2.24 12.09
N CYS A 78 9.37 -1.78 10.89
CA CYS A 78 9.80 -0.41 10.64
C CYS A 78 9.02 0.18 9.48
N ALA A 79 8.52 1.40 9.65
CA ALA A 79 7.83 2.16 8.61
C ALA A 79 8.57 3.47 8.34
N VAL A 80 8.87 3.76 7.08
CA VAL A 80 9.62 4.94 6.66
C VAL A 80 8.81 5.78 5.68
N SER A 81 8.64 7.06 5.97
CA SER A 81 7.90 8.04 5.15
C SER A 81 6.52 7.50 4.75
N THR A 82 5.71 7.19 5.75
CA THR A 82 4.48 6.39 5.59
C THR A 82 3.23 7.24 5.69
N PRO A 83 2.31 7.17 4.71
CA PRO A 83 0.99 7.77 4.80
C PRO A 83 0.08 6.93 5.73
N ILE A 84 0.19 7.12 7.04
CA ILE A 84 -0.63 6.40 8.03
C ILE A 84 -2.11 6.77 7.96
N ASP A 85 -2.42 7.98 7.48
CA ASP A 85 -3.75 8.46 7.14
C ASP A 85 -3.81 8.73 5.63
N LEU A 86 -4.43 7.82 4.89
CA LEU A 86 -4.48 7.88 3.42
C LEU A 86 -5.28 9.10 2.93
N ALA A 87 -6.38 9.47 3.63
CA ALA A 87 -7.20 10.61 3.24
C ALA A 87 -6.42 11.92 3.41
N ALA A 88 -5.76 12.11 4.55
CA ALA A 88 -4.93 13.28 4.80
C ALA A 88 -3.77 13.38 3.80
N SER A 89 -3.10 12.27 3.53
CA SER A 89 -1.98 12.19 2.58
C SER A 89 -2.41 12.55 1.16
N VAL A 90 -3.53 12.01 0.69
CA VAL A 90 -4.08 12.35 -0.63
C VAL A 90 -4.43 13.83 -0.71
N LYS A 91 -5.08 14.39 0.32
CA LYS A 91 -5.39 15.83 0.39
C LYS A 91 -4.13 16.69 0.35
N ASP A 92 -3.06 16.28 1.02
CA ASP A 92 -1.80 17.01 1.01
C ASP A 92 -1.11 16.98 -0.37
N THR A 93 -1.22 15.86 -1.11
CA THR A 93 -0.71 15.81 -2.49
C THR A 93 -1.44 16.78 -3.44
N GLU A 94 -2.64 17.22 -3.09
CA GLU A 94 -3.43 18.17 -3.91
C GLU A 94 -3.07 19.63 -3.69
N ARG A 95 -2.25 19.96 -2.69
CA ARG A 95 -1.76 21.32 -2.47
C ARG A 95 -1.03 21.86 -3.70
N PRO A 96 -1.13 23.16 -4.00
CA PRO A 96 -0.45 23.77 -5.16
C PRO A 96 1.05 23.52 -5.21
N SER A 97 1.72 23.48 -4.05
CA SER A 97 3.15 23.16 -3.93
C SER A 97 3.52 21.78 -4.49
N ASN A 98 2.58 20.85 -4.51
CA ASN A 98 2.79 19.46 -4.90
C ASN A 98 2.32 19.15 -6.33
N ILE A 99 2.00 20.17 -7.14
CA ILE A 99 1.39 20.01 -8.47
C ILE A 99 2.23 19.15 -9.43
N ILE A 100 3.56 19.30 -9.40
CA ILE A 100 4.47 18.54 -10.28
C ILE A 100 4.47 17.07 -9.86
N TYR A 101 4.55 16.82 -8.57
CA TYR A 101 4.51 15.49 -7.98
C TYR A 101 3.18 14.80 -8.30
N ARG A 102 2.06 15.47 -8.03
CA ARG A 102 0.70 14.99 -8.33
C ARG A 102 0.54 14.63 -9.80
N ARG A 103 0.91 15.53 -10.72
CA ARG A 103 0.81 15.28 -12.17
C ARG A 103 1.59 14.04 -12.59
N ARG A 104 2.82 13.88 -12.10
CA ARG A 104 3.65 12.71 -12.39
C ARG A 104 3.00 11.43 -11.87
N PHE A 105 2.46 11.48 -10.65
CA PHE A 105 1.81 10.33 -10.01
C PHE A 105 0.55 9.91 -10.75
N VAL A 106 -0.36 10.84 -11.00
CA VAL A 106 -1.62 10.61 -11.74
C VAL A 106 -1.35 10.08 -13.15
N ASN A 107 -0.35 10.63 -13.85
CA ASN A 107 0.00 10.13 -15.19
C ASN A 107 0.48 8.67 -15.16
N ARG A 108 1.24 8.29 -14.15
CA ARG A 108 1.67 6.88 -13.97
C ARG A 108 0.48 5.97 -13.67
N LEU A 109 -0.47 6.41 -12.85
CA LEU A 109 -1.70 5.67 -12.58
C LEU A 109 -2.53 5.49 -13.86
N LYS A 110 -2.71 6.54 -14.66
CA LYS A 110 -3.39 6.46 -15.96
C LYS A 110 -2.70 5.49 -16.93
N LEU A 111 -1.37 5.54 -17.00
CA LEU A 111 -0.61 4.61 -17.84
C LEU A 111 -0.79 3.15 -17.37
N ARG A 112 -0.84 2.94 -16.06
CA ARG A 112 -1.12 1.62 -15.48
C ARG A 112 -2.51 1.12 -15.88
N VAL A 113 -3.54 1.97 -15.83
CA VAL A 113 -4.89 1.59 -16.30
C VAL A 113 -4.86 1.19 -17.77
N LYS A 114 -4.25 2.01 -18.65
CA LYS A 114 -4.15 1.69 -20.08
C LYS A 114 -3.51 0.32 -20.34
N ARG A 115 -2.42 0.03 -19.62
CA ARG A 115 -1.73 -1.27 -19.74
C ARG A 115 -2.56 -2.44 -19.19
N ARG A 116 -3.35 -2.22 -18.14
CA ARG A 116 -4.18 -3.27 -17.54
C ARG A 116 -5.49 -3.48 -18.28
N ASN A 117 -6.00 -2.47 -18.95
CA ASN A 117 -7.18 -2.57 -19.78
C ASN A 117 -7.01 -3.65 -20.87
N THR A 118 -5.80 -3.82 -21.42
CA THR A 118 -5.53 -4.86 -22.43
C THR A 118 -5.72 -6.29 -21.89
N LEU A 119 -5.65 -6.48 -20.58
CA LEU A 119 -5.78 -7.79 -19.92
C LEU A 119 -7.13 -7.99 -19.24
N ALA A 120 -7.74 -6.90 -18.78
CA ALA A 120 -8.96 -6.91 -18.00
C ALA A 120 -9.76 -5.62 -18.25
N PRO A 121 -10.38 -5.44 -19.43
CA PRO A 121 -11.08 -4.21 -19.78
C PRO A 121 -12.22 -3.88 -18.81
N ASP A 122 -12.94 -4.88 -18.31
CA ASP A 122 -14.05 -4.69 -17.37
C ASP A 122 -13.61 -4.15 -16.01
N LEU A 123 -12.39 -4.50 -15.57
CA LEU A 123 -11.83 -4.00 -14.32
C LEU A 123 -11.13 -2.63 -14.47
N PHE A 124 -10.68 -2.31 -15.68
CA PHE A 124 -9.92 -1.09 -15.99
C PHE A 124 -10.52 -0.35 -17.18
N PRO A 125 -11.79 0.08 -17.10
CA PRO A 125 -12.46 0.76 -18.21
C PRO A 125 -11.78 2.10 -18.52
N LEU A 126 -11.50 2.36 -19.81
CA LEU A 126 -10.81 3.59 -20.23
C LEU A 126 -11.70 4.83 -20.18
N GLU A 127 -13.01 4.68 -20.18
CA GLU A 127 -13.99 5.77 -20.15
C GLU A 127 -13.88 6.68 -18.91
N HIS A 128 -13.34 6.18 -17.81
CA HIS A 128 -13.14 6.97 -16.61
C HIS A 128 -11.83 7.77 -16.62
N LEU A 129 -10.86 7.46 -17.50
CA LEU A 129 -9.55 8.14 -17.55
C LEU A 129 -9.64 9.67 -17.70
N PRO A 130 -10.54 10.26 -18.49
CA PRO A 130 -10.69 11.73 -18.58
C PRO A 130 -11.09 12.37 -17.26
N LYS A 131 -11.81 11.64 -16.39
CA LYS A 131 -12.29 12.12 -15.09
C LYS A 131 -11.19 12.12 -14.03
N VAL A 132 -10.13 11.33 -14.20
CA VAL A 132 -9.03 11.20 -13.24
C VAL A 132 -8.08 12.39 -13.34
N LYS A 133 -8.19 13.34 -12.44
CA LYS A 133 -7.32 14.51 -12.32
C LYS A 133 -6.47 14.48 -11.04
N THR A 134 -6.93 13.75 -10.04
CA THR A 134 -6.33 13.61 -8.72
C THR A 134 -6.10 12.13 -8.37
N ILE A 135 -5.40 11.88 -7.26
CA ILE A 135 -5.27 10.52 -6.70
C ILE A 135 -6.64 10.07 -6.18
N HIS A 136 -7.39 10.97 -5.57
CA HIS A 136 -8.76 10.66 -5.11
C HIS A 136 -9.65 10.20 -6.26
N ASP A 137 -9.65 10.90 -7.41
CA ASP A 137 -10.43 10.48 -8.57
C ASP A 137 -10.05 9.07 -9.05
N PHE A 138 -8.73 8.77 -9.03
CA PHE A 138 -8.26 7.44 -9.39
C PHE A 138 -8.80 6.37 -8.43
N ASP A 139 -8.73 6.64 -7.14
CA ASP A 139 -9.20 5.70 -6.13
C ASP A 139 -10.72 5.56 -6.16
N GLU A 140 -11.46 6.64 -6.46
CA GLU A 140 -12.91 6.58 -6.63
C GLU A 140 -13.34 5.75 -7.84
N HIS A 141 -12.68 5.92 -8.98
CA HIS A 141 -13.09 5.27 -10.22
C HIS A 141 -12.51 3.87 -10.42
N TYR A 142 -11.36 3.55 -9.79
CA TYR A 142 -10.67 2.29 -9.98
C TYR A 142 -10.45 1.52 -8.68
N THR A 143 -9.68 2.02 -7.73
CA THR A 143 -9.32 1.26 -6.53
C THR A 143 -10.54 0.82 -5.75
N SER A 144 -11.45 1.75 -5.46
CA SER A 144 -12.65 1.46 -4.67
C SER A 144 -13.58 0.44 -5.33
N LYS A 145 -13.67 0.47 -6.67
CA LYS A 145 -14.53 -0.44 -7.43
C LYS A 145 -13.90 -1.82 -7.58
N ILE A 146 -12.61 -1.88 -7.94
CA ILE A 146 -11.89 -3.14 -8.14
C ILE A 146 -11.83 -3.98 -6.86
N PHE A 147 -11.70 -3.34 -5.70
CA PHE A 147 -11.57 -4.03 -4.42
C PHE A 147 -12.85 -4.03 -3.57
N GLY A 148 -13.97 -3.54 -4.10
CA GLY A 148 -15.27 -3.60 -3.43
C GLY A 148 -15.43 -2.63 -2.25
N PHE A 149 -14.62 -1.59 -2.17
CA PHE A 149 -14.77 -0.56 -1.12
C PHE A 149 -15.96 0.38 -1.35
N GLY A 150 -16.52 0.41 -2.55
CA GLY A 150 -17.63 1.29 -2.94
C GLY A 150 -17.18 2.71 -3.25
N THR A 151 -16.52 3.40 -2.30
CA THR A 151 -16.02 4.77 -2.45
C THR A 151 -14.54 4.89 -2.04
N ALA A 152 -13.86 5.94 -2.52
CA ALA A 152 -12.49 6.25 -2.11
C ALA A 152 -12.42 6.57 -0.60
N ASP A 153 -13.40 7.28 -0.06
CA ASP A 153 -13.43 7.62 1.35
C ASP A 153 -13.53 6.38 2.25
N ASN A 154 -14.37 5.40 1.86
CA ASN A 154 -14.45 4.14 2.59
C ASN A 154 -13.15 3.34 2.47
N TYR A 155 -12.53 3.36 1.29
CA TYR A 155 -11.20 2.78 1.09
C TYR A 155 -10.18 3.39 2.05
N TYR A 156 -10.05 4.72 2.08
CA TYR A 156 -9.10 5.40 2.97
C TYR A 156 -9.42 5.11 4.44
N ARG A 157 -10.68 5.23 4.83
CA ARG A 157 -11.13 4.98 6.20
C ARG A 157 -10.78 3.58 6.69
N THR A 158 -10.92 2.56 5.84
CA THR A 158 -10.73 1.16 6.25
C THR A 158 -9.30 0.67 6.06
N GLN A 159 -8.49 1.32 5.20
CA GLN A 159 -7.16 0.85 4.85
C GLN A 159 -6.01 1.70 5.40
N SER A 160 -6.29 2.81 6.06
CA SER A 160 -5.30 3.63 6.77
C SER A 160 -4.80 2.91 8.01
N SER A 161 -3.49 2.87 8.19
CA SER A 161 -2.86 2.18 9.32
C SER A 161 -3.04 2.91 10.66
N ASN A 162 -3.35 4.21 10.66
CA ASN A 162 -3.56 4.98 11.89
C ASN A 162 -4.60 4.35 12.83
N ARG A 163 -5.59 3.65 12.30
CA ARG A 163 -6.63 2.97 13.07
C ARG A 163 -6.15 1.69 13.77
N TYR A 164 -5.03 1.16 13.34
CA TYR A 164 -4.48 -0.11 13.82
C TYR A 164 -3.29 0.10 14.76
N LEU A 165 -2.72 1.31 14.85
CA LEU A 165 -1.50 1.57 15.61
C LEU A 165 -1.64 1.20 17.09
N GLN A 166 -2.78 1.47 17.69
CA GLN A 166 -3.04 1.16 19.11
C GLN A 166 -3.09 -0.34 19.43
N HIS A 167 -3.21 -1.18 18.39
CA HIS A 167 -3.26 -2.63 18.52
C HIS A 167 -1.91 -3.31 18.23
N ILE A 168 -0.87 -2.54 17.91
CA ILE A 168 0.47 -3.10 17.64
C ILE A 168 1.11 -3.55 18.94
N CYS A 169 1.41 -4.84 19.06
CA CYS A 169 1.98 -5.46 20.26
C CYS A 169 3.43 -5.92 20.08
N ILE A 170 4.14 -5.43 19.04
CA ILE A 170 5.56 -5.73 18.78
C ILE A 170 6.38 -4.46 18.65
N PRO A 171 7.72 -4.50 18.88
CA PRO A 171 8.58 -3.35 18.70
C PRO A 171 8.42 -2.72 17.33
N THR A 172 8.13 -1.43 17.29
CA THR A 172 7.80 -0.71 16.06
C THR A 172 8.56 0.60 15.98
N LEU A 173 9.28 0.81 14.87
CA LEU A 173 9.96 2.06 14.57
C LEU A 173 9.25 2.78 13.42
N VAL A 174 8.92 4.06 13.63
CA VAL A 174 8.40 4.93 12.57
C VAL A 174 9.39 6.06 12.33
N ILE A 175 9.85 6.18 11.08
CA ILE A 175 10.78 7.23 10.64
C ILE A 175 10.02 8.12 9.67
N GLN A 176 9.83 9.39 10.04
CA GLN A 176 9.09 10.37 9.24
C GLN A 176 9.81 11.71 9.24
N ALA A 177 9.98 12.32 8.08
CA ALA A 177 10.48 13.68 8.00
C ALA A 177 9.38 14.67 8.45
N LYS A 178 9.75 15.69 9.23
CA LYS A 178 8.81 16.70 9.72
C LYS A 178 8.09 17.47 8.61
N ASN A 179 8.75 17.61 7.48
CA ASN A 179 8.29 18.34 6.30
C ASN A 179 8.03 17.43 5.10
N ASP A 180 7.71 16.17 5.35
CA ASP A 180 7.30 15.24 4.29
C ASP A 180 6.04 15.81 3.60
N PRO A 181 6.02 15.95 2.27
CA PRO A 181 4.89 16.52 1.55
C PRO A 181 3.69 15.57 1.41
N MET A 182 3.77 14.36 1.99
CA MET A 182 2.75 13.31 1.88
C MET A 182 2.23 12.84 3.24
#